data_665846676f0b2f475948bf9996fa7e49
#
_entry.id   665846676f0b2f475948bf9996fa7e49
#
_cell.length_a   1.000
_cell.length_b   1.000
_cell.length_c   1.000
_cell.angle_alpha   90.00
_cell.angle_beta   90.00
_cell.angle_gamma   90.00
#
_symmetry.space_group_name_H-M   'P 1'
#
loop_
_entity.id
_entity.type
_entity.pdbx_description
1 polymer ?
#
loop_
_entity_poly.entity_id
_entity_poly.type
_entity_poly.pdbx_seq_one_letter_code
_entity_poly.pdbx_strand_id
1 'polypeptide(L)'
;MELPALRGLCENAMLVPEGEMLFIHLTKLRFDCCGTAHSCDALLSPYEVAVLGGYTTRLLLETQPSKALNWTTVTALGSQWHAWSWQGIPSDWTLIEILSNHLKALA
;
A
#
# COMPACT_ATOMS: atom_id res chain seq x y z
N MET A 1 -11.12 11.43 5.65
CA MET A 1 -9.95 10.54 5.65
C MET A 1 -8.83 11.14 6.46
N GLU A 2 -8.19 10.31 7.24
CA GLU A 2 -7.20 10.75 8.23
C GLU A 2 -5.78 10.71 7.66
N LEU A 3 -5.54 11.40 6.54
CA LEU A 3 -4.22 11.41 5.90
C LEU A 3 -3.09 11.89 6.82
N PRO A 4 -3.28 12.93 7.67
CA PRO A 4 -2.21 13.38 8.57
C PRO A 4 -1.72 12.29 9.53
N ALA A 5 -2.58 11.33 9.92
CA ALA A 5 -2.18 10.23 10.81
C ALA A 5 -1.12 9.33 10.18
N LEU A 6 -0.98 9.31 8.85
CA LEU A 6 -0.01 8.47 8.15
C LEU A 6 1.39 9.06 8.13
N ARG A 7 1.56 10.33 8.49
CA ARG A 7 2.87 11.02 8.45
C ARG A 7 3.92 10.44 9.40
N GLY A 8 3.51 9.63 10.35
CA GLY A 8 4.45 8.89 11.17
C GLY A 8 5.16 7.76 10.42
N LEU A 9 4.57 7.29 9.31
CA LEU A 9 5.08 6.18 8.53
C LEU A 9 5.63 6.61 7.16
N CYS A 10 5.30 7.80 6.69
CA CYS A 10 5.75 8.32 5.39
C CYS A 10 6.00 9.82 5.47
N GLU A 11 6.68 10.35 4.45
CA GLU A 11 6.97 11.79 4.38
C GLU A 11 5.73 12.58 4.04
N ASN A 12 4.88 12.07 3.14
CA ASN A 12 3.64 12.70 2.75
C ASN A 12 2.62 11.66 2.30
N ALA A 13 1.33 11.97 2.46
CA ALA A 13 0.23 11.16 1.98
C ALA A 13 -0.79 12.05 1.29
N MET A 14 -1.21 11.69 0.06
CA MET A 14 -2.19 12.46 -0.69
C MET A 14 -3.12 11.55 -1.48
N LEU A 15 -4.36 12.01 -1.66
CA LEU A 15 -5.35 11.32 -2.49
C LEU A 15 -5.03 11.52 -3.96
N VAL A 16 -5.03 10.44 -4.73
CA VAL A 16 -4.81 10.48 -6.17
C VAL A 16 -5.87 9.62 -6.86
N PRO A 17 -6.84 10.24 -7.56
CA PRO A 17 -7.84 9.47 -8.30
C PRO A 17 -7.27 8.96 -9.63
N GLU A 18 -7.71 7.77 -10.04
CA GLU A 18 -7.42 7.22 -11.37
C GLU A 18 -8.68 6.50 -11.86
N GLY A 19 -9.42 7.12 -12.80
CA GLY A 19 -10.70 6.59 -13.24
C GLY A 19 -11.68 6.53 -12.07
N GLU A 20 -12.23 5.36 -11.83
CA GLU A 20 -13.11 5.10 -10.67
C GLU A 20 -12.35 4.69 -9.41
N MET A 21 -11.04 4.53 -9.53
CA MET A 21 -10.18 4.13 -8.41
C MET A 21 -9.70 5.37 -7.65
N LEU A 22 -9.50 5.20 -6.35
CA LEU A 22 -8.91 6.22 -5.50
C LEU A 22 -7.73 5.59 -4.77
N PHE A 23 -6.55 6.16 -4.97
CA PHE A 23 -5.35 5.74 -4.27
C PHE A 23 -4.91 6.79 -3.27
N ILE A 24 -4.20 6.35 -2.24
CA ILE A 24 -3.45 7.24 -1.35
C ILE A 24 -1.98 7.04 -1.71
N HIS A 25 -1.36 8.08 -2.26
CA HIS A 25 0.06 8.07 -2.60
C HIS A 25 0.87 8.39 -1.35
N LEU A 26 1.75 7.47 -0.97
CA LEU A 26 2.58 7.56 0.22
C LEU A 26 4.02 7.80 -0.22
N THR A 27 4.51 9.02 -0.03
CA THR A 27 5.88 9.40 -0.40
C THR A 27 6.85 8.92 0.67
N LYS A 28 7.85 8.15 0.27
CA LYS A 28 8.87 7.60 1.17
C LYS A 28 8.26 6.88 2.37
N LEU A 29 7.43 5.90 2.09
CA LEU A 29 6.89 5.02 3.11
C LEU A 29 8.03 4.23 3.74
N ARG A 30 8.13 4.26 5.07
CA ARG A 30 9.15 3.56 5.84
C ARG A 30 8.56 2.31 6.46
N PHE A 31 9.26 1.20 6.32
CA PHE A 31 8.82 -0.08 6.85
C PHE A 31 10.02 -1.03 7.00
N ASP A 32 9.80 -2.09 7.78
CA ASP A 32 10.78 -3.16 7.91
C ASP A 32 10.32 -4.36 7.08
N CYS A 33 11.27 -5.02 6.43
CA CYS A 33 11.00 -6.26 5.73
C CYS A 33 12.15 -7.23 5.99
N CYS A 34 11.83 -8.39 6.58
CA CYS A 34 12.81 -9.43 6.88
C CYS A 34 13.98 -8.91 7.72
N GLY A 35 13.69 -8.03 8.69
CA GLY A 35 14.68 -7.46 9.59
C GLY A 35 15.50 -6.31 9.04
N THR A 36 15.19 -5.82 7.84
CA THR A 36 15.89 -4.72 7.19
C THR A 36 14.96 -3.53 6.99
N ALA A 37 15.43 -2.33 7.30
CA ALA A 37 14.66 -1.10 7.08
C ALA A 37 14.66 -0.72 5.60
N HIS A 38 13.48 -0.36 5.09
CA HIS A 38 13.26 0.05 3.71
C HIS A 38 12.50 1.37 3.65
N SER A 39 12.65 2.05 2.52
CA SER A 39 11.89 3.26 2.22
C SER A 39 11.64 3.32 0.72
N CYS A 40 10.38 3.46 0.32
CA CYS A 40 10.03 3.67 -1.08
C CYS A 40 8.64 4.29 -1.17
N ASP A 41 8.30 4.83 -2.34
CA ASP A 41 6.95 5.31 -2.59
C ASP A 41 5.98 4.13 -2.66
N ALA A 42 4.73 4.38 -2.26
CA ALA A 42 3.71 3.35 -2.24
C ALA A 42 2.34 3.94 -2.58
N LEU A 43 1.44 3.07 -3.00
CA LEU A 43 0.02 3.40 -3.19
C LEU A 43 -0.80 2.50 -2.28
N LEU A 44 -1.70 3.09 -1.50
CA LEU A 44 -2.67 2.34 -0.73
C LEU A 44 -4.03 2.42 -1.42
N SER A 45 -4.61 1.24 -1.74
CA SER A 45 -5.98 1.14 -2.20
C SER A 45 -6.87 0.89 -0.97
N PRO A 46 -7.63 1.91 -0.52
CA PRO A 46 -8.40 1.79 0.73
C PRO A 46 -9.77 1.11 0.54
N TYR A 47 -10.14 0.80 -0.69
CA TYR A 47 -11.43 0.18 -1.01
C TYR A 47 -11.24 -0.98 -1.97
N GLU A 48 -12.20 -1.92 -1.98
CA GLU A 48 -12.20 -3.03 -2.91
C GLU A 48 -12.36 -2.53 -4.35
N VAL A 49 -11.44 -2.96 -5.23
CA VAL A 49 -11.46 -2.66 -6.65
C VAL A 49 -11.21 -3.94 -7.42
N ALA A 50 -12.15 -4.32 -8.30
CA ALA A 50 -12.10 -5.59 -9.03
C ALA A 50 -10.82 -5.75 -9.86
N VAL A 51 -10.35 -4.68 -10.51
CA VAL A 51 -9.13 -4.72 -11.33
C VAL A 51 -7.86 -4.96 -10.53
N LEU A 52 -7.91 -4.80 -9.20
CA LEU A 52 -6.80 -5.11 -8.31
C LEU A 52 -6.93 -6.49 -7.66
N GLY A 53 -7.77 -7.37 -8.21
CA GLY A 53 -7.93 -8.73 -7.73
C GLY A 53 -9.00 -8.91 -6.66
N GLY A 54 -9.87 -7.91 -6.44
CA GLY A 54 -10.96 -8.00 -5.47
C GLY A 54 -10.53 -7.95 -4.00
N TYR A 55 -9.33 -7.47 -3.72
CA TYR A 55 -8.88 -7.28 -2.33
C TYR A 55 -9.66 -6.14 -1.70
N THR A 56 -10.07 -6.29 -0.43
CA THR A 56 -10.78 -5.24 0.31
C THR A 56 -9.94 -3.98 0.48
N THR A 57 -8.64 -4.16 0.75
CA THR A 57 -7.63 -3.11 0.71
C THR A 57 -6.35 -3.70 0.15
N ARG A 58 -5.49 -2.89 -0.44
CA ARG A 58 -4.24 -3.39 -0.99
C ARG A 58 -3.15 -2.32 -0.92
N LEU A 59 -1.93 -2.74 -0.60
CA LEU A 59 -0.75 -1.89 -0.61
C LEU A 59 0.13 -2.26 -1.81
N LEU A 60 0.49 -1.25 -2.61
CA LEU A 60 1.36 -1.39 -3.76
C LEU A 60 2.67 -0.65 -3.46
N LEU A 61 3.80 -1.31 -3.69
CA LEU A 61 5.13 -0.75 -3.42
C LEU A 61 5.87 -0.47 -4.72
N GLU A 62 6.63 0.59 -4.74
CA GLU A 62 7.48 0.95 -5.87
C GLU A 62 8.56 -0.10 -6.14
N THR A 63 9.02 -0.78 -5.09
CA THR A 63 10.07 -1.80 -5.17
C THR A 63 9.62 -3.11 -4.53
N GLN A 64 10.36 -4.20 -4.80
CA GLN A 64 10.17 -5.47 -4.13
C GLN A 64 11.22 -5.61 -3.03
N PRO A 65 10.88 -5.40 -1.75
CA PRO A 65 11.87 -5.43 -0.67
C PRO A 65 12.35 -6.84 -0.32
N SER A 66 11.67 -7.87 -0.80
CA SER A 66 12.03 -9.27 -0.52
C SER A 66 11.63 -10.15 -1.69
N LYS A 67 12.34 -11.27 -1.88
CA LYS A 67 11.98 -12.30 -2.85
C LYS A 67 11.14 -13.40 -2.26
N ALA A 68 10.83 -13.34 -0.96
CA ALA A 68 10.16 -14.41 -0.25
C ALA A 68 8.64 -14.42 -0.40
N LEU A 69 8.05 -13.35 -0.96
CA LEU A 69 6.61 -13.21 -1.13
C LEU A 69 6.19 -13.45 -2.58
N ASN A 70 4.92 -13.77 -2.77
CA ASN A 70 4.32 -13.90 -4.09
C ASN A 70 4.01 -12.51 -4.64
N TRP A 71 4.98 -11.93 -5.32
CA TRP A 71 4.84 -10.59 -5.89
C TRP A 71 4.08 -10.60 -7.20
N THR A 72 3.22 -9.60 -7.37
CA THR A 72 2.47 -9.32 -8.60
C THR A 72 2.74 -7.89 -9.01
N THR A 73 2.93 -7.67 -10.32
CA THR A 73 3.08 -6.31 -10.85
C THR A 73 1.72 -5.74 -11.19
N VAL A 74 1.47 -4.50 -10.74
CA VAL A 74 0.22 -3.77 -10.98
C VAL A 74 0.56 -2.44 -11.66
N THR A 75 -0.12 -2.11 -12.75
CA THR A 75 0.03 -0.81 -13.39
C THR A 75 -0.98 0.17 -12.80
N ALA A 76 -0.50 1.28 -12.28
CA ALA A 76 -1.33 2.35 -11.74
C ALA A 76 -0.62 3.69 -11.89
N LEU A 77 -1.37 4.76 -12.15
CA LEU A 77 -0.84 6.12 -12.32
C LEU A 77 0.30 6.20 -13.33
N GLY A 78 0.24 5.40 -14.41
CA GLY A 78 1.25 5.39 -15.46
C GLY A 78 2.56 4.70 -15.10
N SER A 79 2.63 3.98 -13.99
CA SER A 79 3.84 3.30 -13.51
C SER A 79 3.53 1.87 -13.10
N GLN A 80 4.57 1.08 -12.96
CA GLN A 80 4.44 -0.28 -12.44
C GLN A 80 4.73 -0.30 -10.94
N TRP A 81 3.87 -1.01 -10.21
CA TRP A 81 3.97 -1.18 -8.78
C TRP A 81 4.00 -2.66 -8.44
N HIS A 82 4.45 -2.99 -7.23
CA HIS A 82 4.56 -4.37 -6.77
C HIS A 82 3.64 -4.60 -5.59
N ALA A 83 2.88 -5.69 -5.63
CA ALA A 83 1.97 -6.07 -4.56
C ALA A 83 2.16 -7.56 -4.24
N TRP A 84 1.67 -7.97 -3.07
CA TRP A 84 1.72 -9.37 -2.66
C TRP A 84 0.33 -9.82 -2.22
N SER A 85 0.13 -11.14 -2.12
CA SER A 85 -1.15 -11.73 -1.74
C SER A 85 -1.37 -11.60 -0.23
N TRP A 86 -1.97 -10.50 0.19
CA TRP A 86 -2.35 -10.25 1.58
C TRP A 86 -3.79 -9.76 1.60
N GLN A 87 -4.68 -10.55 2.21
CA GLN A 87 -6.12 -10.31 2.19
C GLN A 87 -6.69 -10.19 3.60
N GLY A 88 -7.96 -9.77 3.67
CA GLY A 88 -8.70 -9.77 4.91
C GLY A 88 -8.54 -8.50 5.75
N ILE A 89 -7.95 -7.44 5.19
CA ILE A 89 -7.88 -6.14 5.86
C ILE A 89 -9.14 -5.35 5.51
N PRO A 90 -10.07 -5.13 6.45
CA PRO A 90 -11.33 -4.44 6.14
C PRO A 90 -11.12 -2.98 5.74
N SER A 91 -11.97 -2.50 4.81
CA SER A 91 -11.94 -1.12 4.34
C SER A 91 -12.58 -0.14 5.33
N ASP A 92 -13.28 -0.62 6.35
CA ASP A 92 -13.90 0.21 7.38
C ASP A 92 -12.97 0.49 8.58
N TRP A 93 -11.76 -0.07 8.57
CA TRP A 93 -10.74 0.28 9.55
C TRP A 93 -10.18 1.67 9.27
N THR A 94 -9.54 2.30 10.26
CA THR A 94 -8.85 3.57 10.02
C THR A 94 -7.68 3.36 9.06
N LEU A 95 -7.28 4.42 8.36
CA LEU A 95 -6.17 4.33 7.40
C LEU A 95 -4.88 3.86 8.06
N ILE A 96 -4.60 4.34 9.27
CA ILE A 96 -3.38 3.91 9.98
C ILE A 96 -3.44 2.44 10.36
N GLU A 97 -4.60 1.93 10.73
CA GLU A 97 -4.78 0.51 11.03
C GLU A 97 -4.61 -0.34 9.77
N ILE A 98 -5.21 0.07 8.65
CA ILE A 98 -5.08 -0.61 7.37
C ILE A 98 -3.62 -0.68 6.95
N LEU A 99 -2.95 0.46 6.92
CA LEU A 99 -1.55 0.54 6.50
C LEU A 99 -0.63 -0.26 7.42
N SER A 100 -0.79 -0.10 8.72
CA SER A 100 0.03 -0.81 9.71
C SER A 100 -0.10 -2.32 9.57
N ASN A 101 -1.31 -2.81 9.28
CA ASN A 101 -1.53 -4.25 9.12
C ASN A 101 -0.87 -4.78 7.85
N HIS A 102 -0.93 -4.05 6.74
CA HIS A 102 -0.20 -4.43 5.53
C HIS A 102 1.31 -4.45 5.77
N LEU A 103 1.85 -3.46 6.47
CA LEU A 103 3.29 -3.40 6.77
C LEU A 103 3.73 -4.51 7.71
N LYS A 104 2.87 -4.90 8.65
CA LYS A 104 3.16 -6.01 9.57
C LYS A 104 3.37 -7.33 8.83
N ALA A 105 2.70 -7.52 7.70
CA ALA A 105 2.88 -8.70 6.86
C ALA A 105 4.27 -8.78 6.22
N LEU A 106 4.95 -7.64 6.09
CA LEU A 106 6.29 -7.56 5.51
C LEU A 106 7.40 -7.73 6.55
N ALA A 107 7.09 -7.47 7.79
CA ALA A 107 8.08 -7.44 8.87
C ALA A 107 8.75 -8.80 9.16
#